data_469af28a27f8ce6881f5543fe019f040
#
_entry.id   469af28a27f8ce6881f5543fe019f040
#
_cell.length_a   1.000
_cell.length_b   1.000
_cell.length_c   1.000
_cell.angle_alpha   90.00
_cell.angle_beta   90.00
_cell.angle_gamma   90.00
#
_symmetry.space_group_name_H-M   'P 1'
#
loop_
_entity.id
_entity.type
_entity.pdbx_description
1 polymer ?
#
loop_
_entity_poly.entity_id
_entity_poly.type
_entity_poly.pdbx_seq_one_letter_code
_entity_poly.pdbx_strand_id
1 'polypeptide(L)'
;MKTVLHNGRTLSGLCLGTASMGSEGLSGAPLQKAFAILDTYYEMGGRFLDTANVYGRWGVDHTNASEKCIGLWLSDRGITDMTITSKCCHYLPEAHDTSRVDRDSALADLAESRRSLGMEQIPIYLLHRDNRERDIRY
;
A
#
# COMPACT_ATOMS: atom_id res chain seq x y z
N MET A 1 1.56 -13.70 17.36
CA MET A 1 0.63 -13.98 16.21
C MET A 1 1.14 -15.20 15.45
N LYS A 2 0.24 -16.04 14.88
CA LYS A 2 0.69 -17.15 14.01
C LYS A 2 1.27 -16.58 12.71
N THR A 3 2.35 -17.18 12.23
CA THR A 3 3.00 -16.80 10.98
C THR A 3 3.16 -18.02 10.07
N VAL A 4 3.19 -17.78 8.77
CA VAL A 4 3.53 -18.78 7.74
C VAL A 4 4.68 -18.22 6.88
N LEU A 5 5.54 -19.11 6.41
CA LEU A 5 6.57 -18.76 5.45
C LEU A 5 6.05 -19.04 4.04
N HIS A 6 6.04 -18.04 3.17
CA HIS A 6 5.65 -18.16 1.78
C HIS A 6 6.69 -17.47 0.88
N ASN A 7 7.27 -18.23 -0.04
CA ASN A 7 8.33 -17.75 -0.94
C ASN A 7 9.46 -16.98 -0.22
N GLY A 8 9.95 -17.51 0.91
CA GLY A 8 11.01 -16.90 1.70
C GLY A 8 10.59 -15.67 2.52
N ARG A 9 9.30 -15.33 2.56
CA ARG A 9 8.76 -14.18 3.31
C ARG A 9 7.85 -14.64 4.44
N THR A 10 7.97 -13.98 5.57
CA THR A 10 7.09 -14.22 6.72
C THR A 10 5.77 -13.47 6.53
N LEU A 11 4.67 -14.19 6.54
CA LEU A 11 3.32 -13.64 6.55
C LEU A 11 2.68 -13.92 7.91
N SER A 12 2.17 -12.90 8.57
CA SER A 12 1.31 -13.11 9.74
C SER A 12 -0.08 -13.57 9.30
N GLY A 13 -0.74 -14.36 10.14
CA GLY A 13 -2.09 -14.87 9.89
C GLY A 13 -3.17 -13.77 9.82
N LEU A 14 -2.82 -12.55 10.24
CA LEU A 14 -3.61 -11.34 10.09
C LEU A 14 -2.85 -10.35 9.21
N CYS A 15 -3.50 -9.84 8.16
CA CYS A 15 -3.02 -8.75 7.33
C CYS A 15 -3.65 -7.44 7.82
N LEU A 16 -2.85 -6.41 8.07
CA LEU A 16 -3.36 -5.09 8.46
C LEU A 16 -3.59 -4.23 7.23
N GLY A 17 -4.85 -3.84 6.99
CA GLY A 17 -5.22 -2.87 5.96
C GLY A 17 -4.90 -1.44 6.41
N THR A 18 -4.39 -0.62 5.48
CA THR A 18 -3.86 0.71 5.79
C THR A 18 -4.55 1.84 5.01
N ALA A 19 -5.72 1.60 4.46
CA ALA A 19 -6.41 2.53 3.55
C ALA A 19 -6.64 3.93 4.12
N SER A 20 -6.77 4.06 5.44
CA SER A 20 -7.02 5.33 6.15
C SER A 20 -5.79 5.87 6.88
N MET A 21 -4.59 5.34 6.63
CA MET A 21 -3.37 5.81 7.31
C MET A 21 -2.70 6.95 6.55
N GLY A 22 -2.11 7.88 7.30
CA GLY A 22 -1.26 8.95 6.77
C GLY A 22 -1.98 10.11 6.09
N SER A 23 -3.30 10.07 5.94
CA SER A 23 -4.07 11.18 5.39
C SER A 23 -4.86 11.91 6.48
N GLU A 24 -4.75 13.23 6.51
CA GLU A 24 -5.66 14.07 7.28
C GLU A 24 -6.91 14.34 6.42
N GLY A 25 -8.11 14.20 6.99
CA GLY A 25 -9.36 14.40 6.27
C GLY A 25 -10.40 13.33 6.59
N LEU A 26 -11.40 13.18 5.73
CA LEU A 26 -12.69 12.46 5.93
C LEU A 26 -12.67 11.14 6.73
N SER A 27 -11.57 10.43 6.80
CA SER A 27 -11.42 9.18 7.58
C SER A 27 -9.95 8.85 7.90
N GLY A 28 -9.03 9.76 7.63
CA GLY A 28 -7.60 9.50 7.77
C GLY A 28 -7.10 9.58 9.22
N ALA A 29 -6.22 8.69 9.60
CA ALA A 29 -5.50 8.79 10.85
C ALA A 29 -4.26 9.68 10.67
N PRO A 30 -4.05 10.71 11.52
CA PRO A 30 -2.81 11.46 11.54
C PRO A 30 -1.59 10.56 11.68
N LEU A 31 -0.45 10.99 11.15
CA LEU A 31 0.79 10.20 11.09
C LEU A 31 1.16 9.54 12.43
N GLN A 32 1.05 10.27 13.54
CA GLN A 32 1.36 9.74 14.88
C GLN A 32 0.43 8.59 15.30
N LYS A 33 -0.87 8.69 15.00
CA LYS A 33 -1.82 7.61 15.27
C LYS A 33 -1.57 6.40 14.38
N ALA A 34 -1.25 6.63 13.11
CA ALA A 34 -0.89 5.57 12.19
C ALA A 34 0.35 4.81 12.67
N PHE A 35 1.39 5.52 13.12
CA PHE A 35 2.59 4.92 13.69
C PHE A 35 2.29 4.09 14.93
N ALA A 36 1.48 4.59 15.86
CA ALA A 36 1.10 3.84 17.05
C ALA A 36 0.35 2.54 16.72
N ILE A 37 -0.51 2.55 15.69
CA ILE A 37 -1.18 1.33 15.21
C ILE A 37 -0.18 0.35 14.60
N LEU A 38 0.73 0.84 13.75
CA LEU A 38 1.75 0.03 13.10
C LEU A 38 2.73 -0.56 14.11
N ASP A 39 3.17 0.22 15.10
CA ASP A 39 4.03 -0.22 16.21
C ASP A 39 3.34 -1.36 16.99
N THR A 40 2.10 -1.14 17.43
CA THR A 40 1.32 -2.15 18.15
C THR A 40 1.16 -3.43 17.33
N TYR A 41 0.81 -3.30 16.05
CA TYR A 41 0.66 -4.45 15.15
C TYR A 41 1.98 -5.23 15.00
N TYR A 42 3.09 -4.53 14.83
CA TYR A 42 4.42 -5.13 14.70
C TYR A 42 4.86 -5.84 15.98
N GLU A 43 4.69 -5.20 17.17
CA GLU A 43 4.98 -5.78 18.50
C GLU A 43 4.16 -7.03 18.78
N MET A 44 2.92 -7.10 18.31
CA MET A 44 2.07 -8.30 18.40
C MET A 44 2.49 -9.43 17.43
N GLY A 45 3.57 -9.24 16.68
CA GLY A 45 4.10 -10.20 15.69
C GLY A 45 3.46 -10.10 14.30
N GLY A 46 2.81 -8.98 14.00
CA GLY A 46 2.31 -8.68 12.65
C GLY A 46 3.48 -8.48 11.66
N ARG A 47 3.38 -9.09 10.48
CA ARG A 47 4.41 -9.03 9.43
C ARG A 47 3.81 -8.93 8.03
N PHE A 48 2.57 -8.49 7.92
CA PHE A 48 1.87 -8.42 6.64
C PHE A 48 0.96 -7.18 6.58
N LEU A 49 1.27 -6.24 5.69
CA LEU A 49 0.48 -5.03 5.46
C LEU A 49 -0.16 -5.06 4.06
N ASP A 50 -1.38 -4.53 3.98
CA ASP A 50 -2.09 -4.27 2.73
C ASP A 50 -2.28 -2.76 2.53
N THR A 51 -1.71 -2.25 1.47
CA THR A 51 -1.83 -0.85 1.03
C THR A 51 -2.18 -0.77 -0.46
N ALA A 52 -2.23 0.43 -1.00
CA ALA A 52 -2.39 0.70 -2.43
C ALA A 52 -1.87 2.08 -2.80
N ASN A 53 -1.43 2.25 -4.04
CA ASN A 53 -1.00 3.54 -4.58
C ASN A 53 -2.07 4.64 -4.44
N VAL A 54 -3.36 4.26 -4.53
CA VAL A 54 -4.47 5.20 -4.45
C VAL A 54 -4.85 5.60 -3.01
N TYR A 55 -4.41 4.85 -1.99
CA TYR A 55 -4.82 5.10 -0.61
C TYR A 55 -4.26 6.42 -0.08
N GLY A 56 -5.16 7.32 0.29
CA GLY A 56 -4.89 8.69 0.72
C GLY A 56 -5.15 9.75 -0.34
N ARG A 57 -5.29 9.40 -1.63
CA ARG A 57 -5.50 10.40 -2.70
C ARG A 57 -6.83 11.17 -2.60
N TRP A 58 -7.78 10.67 -1.84
CA TRP A 58 -9.02 11.41 -1.50
C TRP A 58 -8.86 12.35 -0.29
N GLY A 59 -7.69 12.33 0.36
CA GLY A 59 -7.34 13.28 1.42
C GLY A 59 -6.96 14.66 0.86
N VAL A 60 -6.66 15.58 1.77
CA VAL A 60 -6.35 16.99 1.46
C VAL A 60 -5.16 17.13 0.50
N ASP A 61 -4.17 16.26 0.63
CA ASP A 61 -2.91 16.35 -0.13
C ASP A 61 -2.96 15.62 -1.48
N HIS A 62 -4.04 14.93 -1.80
CA HIS A 62 -4.21 14.14 -3.02
C HIS A 62 -3.03 13.24 -3.36
N THR A 63 -2.33 12.71 -2.34
CA THR A 63 -1.15 11.86 -2.51
C THR A 63 -1.42 10.43 -2.05
N ASN A 64 -0.52 9.50 -2.39
CA ASN A 64 -0.52 8.12 -1.88
C ASN A 64 -0.07 8.06 -0.41
N ALA A 65 -0.79 8.76 0.46
CA ALA A 65 -0.41 9.04 1.83
C ALA A 65 -0.18 7.76 2.66
N SER A 66 -0.94 6.69 2.42
CA SER A 66 -0.77 5.42 3.11
C SER A 66 0.61 4.79 2.85
N GLU A 67 1.04 4.72 1.58
CA GLU A 67 2.37 4.20 1.24
C GLU A 67 3.49 5.06 1.80
N LYS A 68 3.35 6.40 1.75
CA LYS A 68 4.31 7.33 2.35
C LYS A 68 4.42 7.14 3.86
N CYS A 69 3.27 6.98 4.54
CA CYS A 69 3.21 6.72 5.97
C CYS A 69 3.96 5.43 6.35
N ILE A 70 3.69 4.34 5.60
CA ILE A 70 4.36 3.06 5.81
C ILE A 70 5.87 3.19 5.56
N GLY A 71 6.28 3.81 4.46
CA GLY A 71 7.69 3.99 4.12
C GLY A 71 8.45 4.79 5.19
N LEU A 72 7.87 5.88 5.68
CA LEU A 72 8.42 6.66 6.78
C LEU A 72 8.53 5.83 8.07
N TRP A 73 7.49 5.08 8.41
CA TRP A 73 7.49 4.20 9.58
C TRP A 73 8.56 3.12 9.51
N LEU A 74 8.67 2.41 8.37
CA LEU A 74 9.71 1.39 8.14
C LEU A 74 11.11 1.97 8.32
N SER A 75 11.36 3.13 7.71
CA SER A 75 12.66 3.82 7.80
C SER A 75 12.97 4.29 9.22
N ASP A 76 12.01 4.90 9.89
CA ASP A 76 12.18 5.45 11.25
C ASP A 76 12.44 4.36 12.30
N ARG A 77 11.79 3.20 12.15
CA ARG A 77 11.95 2.05 13.05
C ARG A 77 13.04 1.06 12.62
N GLY A 78 13.66 1.24 11.46
CA GLY A 78 14.66 0.32 10.92
C GLY A 78 14.10 -1.07 10.61
N ILE A 79 12.81 -1.17 10.24
CA ILE A 79 12.11 -2.44 10.01
C ILE A 79 12.36 -2.93 8.59
N THR A 80 12.83 -4.16 8.45
CA THR A 80 13.18 -4.78 7.15
C THR A 80 12.44 -6.09 6.87
N ASP A 81 11.71 -6.61 7.84
CA ASP A 81 11.06 -7.94 7.79
C ASP A 81 9.54 -7.89 7.52
N MET A 82 9.02 -6.72 7.12
CA MET A 82 7.62 -6.59 6.72
C MET A 82 7.38 -7.10 5.30
N THR A 83 6.32 -7.86 5.12
CA THR A 83 5.77 -8.16 3.79
C THR A 83 4.65 -7.16 3.47
N ILE A 84 4.74 -6.54 2.30
CA ILE A 84 3.79 -5.51 1.88
C ILE A 84 3.12 -5.95 0.58
N THR A 85 1.79 -5.89 0.58
CA THR A 85 0.98 -5.90 -0.63
C THR A 85 0.63 -4.46 -1.00
N SER A 86 0.88 -4.07 -2.26
CA SER A 86 0.34 -2.83 -2.80
C SER A 86 -0.41 -3.08 -4.11
N LYS A 87 -1.09 -2.03 -4.63
CA LYS A 87 -2.00 -2.16 -5.77
C LYS A 87 -1.89 -0.96 -6.68
N CYS A 88 -2.03 -1.22 -8.00
CA CYS A 88 -2.02 -0.18 -9.05
C CYS A 88 -3.36 -0.09 -9.80
N CYS A 89 -3.40 0.84 -10.72
CA CYS A 89 -4.45 0.95 -11.73
C CYS A 89 -5.85 1.25 -11.19
N HIS A 90 -5.95 1.87 -10.00
CA HIS A 90 -7.21 2.47 -9.58
C HIS A 90 -7.45 3.76 -10.35
N TYR A 91 -8.72 4.13 -10.58
CA TYR A 91 -9.03 5.47 -11.12
C TYR A 91 -8.53 6.55 -10.15
N LEU A 92 -8.23 7.71 -10.68
CA LEU A 92 -7.86 8.89 -9.88
C LEU A 92 -9.10 9.66 -9.44
N PRO A 93 -9.03 10.42 -8.33
CA PRO A 93 -10.16 11.20 -7.84
C PRO A 93 -10.77 12.13 -8.89
N GLU A 94 -9.97 12.68 -9.79
CA GLU A 94 -10.34 13.59 -10.86
C GLU A 94 -10.83 12.90 -12.15
N ALA A 95 -10.75 11.56 -12.24
CA ALA A 95 -11.04 10.80 -13.46
C ALA A 95 -11.69 9.44 -13.15
N HIS A 96 -12.82 9.47 -12.46
CA HIS A 96 -13.51 8.27 -11.97
C HIS A 96 -13.97 7.30 -13.05
N ASP A 97 -14.23 7.80 -14.26
CA ASP A 97 -14.76 7.03 -15.38
C ASP A 97 -13.68 6.52 -16.32
N THR A 98 -12.41 6.84 -16.03
CA THR A 98 -11.29 6.46 -16.88
C THR A 98 -10.60 5.22 -16.32
N SER A 99 -10.63 4.12 -17.08
CA SER A 99 -9.86 2.93 -16.72
C SER A 99 -8.37 3.18 -16.87
N ARG A 100 -7.62 2.81 -15.83
CA ARG A 100 -6.16 2.84 -15.79
C ARG A 100 -5.57 1.43 -15.79
N VAL A 101 -6.35 0.41 -16.15
CA VAL A 101 -5.87 -0.97 -16.26
C VAL A 101 -5.13 -1.13 -17.59
N ASP A 102 -3.91 -0.63 -17.61
CA ASP A 102 -2.98 -0.67 -18.73
C ASP A 102 -1.53 -0.72 -18.23
N ARG A 103 -0.60 -1.08 -19.14
CA ARG A 103 0.81 -1.26 -18.82
C ARG A 103 1.48 0.00 -18.31
N ASP A 104 1.22 1.13 -18.94
CA ASP A 104 1.92 2.37 -18.62
C ASP A 104 1.47 2.93 -17.26
N SER A 105 0.16 2.88 -16.99
CA SER A 105 -0.39 3.20 -15.67
C SER A 105 0.17 2.28 -14.58
N ALA A 106 0.25 0.97 -14.85
CA ALA A 106 0.79 0.02 -13.88
C ALA A 106 2.27 0.29 -13.56
N LEU A 107 3.09 0.59 -14.56
CA LEU A 107 4.50 0.91 -14.38
C LEU A 107 4.71 2.26 -13.67
N ALA A 108 3.90 3.28 -13.99
CA ALA A 108 3.95 4.58 -13.33
C ALA A 108 3.58 4.45 -11.84
N ASP A 109 2.47 3.76 -11.52
CA ASP A 109 2.03 3.51 -10.15
C ASP A 109 3.08 2.69 -9.39
N LEU A 110 3.67 1.66 -10.01
CA LEU A 110 4.73 0.86 -9.38
C LEU A 110 5.96 1.71 -9.04
N ALA A 111 6.40 2.55 -9.95
CA ALA A 111 7.54 3.42 -9.72
C ALA A 111 7.28 4.42 -8.58
N GLU A 112 6.06 4.97 -8.48
CA GLU A 112 5.66 5.84 -7.38
C GLU A 112 5.58 5.08 -6.06
N SER A 113 4.92 3.91 -6.03
CA SER A 113 4.79 3.06 -4.84
C SER A 113 6.16 2.66 -4.27
N ARG A 114 7.10 2.27 -5.13
CA ARG A 114 8.48 1.95 -4.72
C ARG A 114 9.16 3.12 -4.04
N ARG A 115 9.05 4.33 -4.59
CA ARG A 115 9.60 5.56 -3.97
C ARG A 115 8.96 5.84 -2.62
N SER A 116 7.64 5.75 -2.54
CA SER A 116 6.89 6.07 -1.32
C SER A 116 7.14 5.08 -0.19
N LEU A 117 7.25 3.79 -0.51
CA LEU A 117 7.56 2.73 0.45
C LEU A 117 9.07 2.62 0.79
N GLY A 118 9.95 3.26 0.01
CA GLY A 118 11.39 3.11 0.16
C GLY A 118 11.90 1.71 -0.20
N MET A 119 11.23 1.00 -1.11
CA MET A 119 11.51 -0.40 -1.45
C MET A 119 11.92 -0.56 -2.91
N GLU A 120 12.98 -1.33 -3.17
CA GLU A 120 13.35 -1.69 -4.55
C GLU A 120 12.35 -2.66 -5.18
N GLN A 121 11.77 -3.55 -4.39
CA GLN A 121 10.78 -4.53 -4.83
C GLN A 121 9.61 -4.56 -3.86
N ILE A 122 8.40 -4.50 -4.40
CA ILE A 122 7.17 -4.71 -3.64
C ILE A 122 6.83 -6.21 -3.72
N PRO A 123 6.78 -6.92 -2.58
CA PRO A 123 6.63 -8.37 -2.56
C PRO A 123 5.39 -8.92 -3.26
N ILE A 124 4.28 -8.22 -3.10
CA ILE A 124 2.99 -8.58 -3.70
C ILE A 124 2.41 -7.32 -4.32
N TYR A 125 2.18 -7.37 -5.64
CA TYR A 125 1.65 -6.23 -6.38
C TYR A 125 0.46 -6.64 -7.22
N LEU A 126 -0.68 -5.99 -7.02
CA LEU A 126 -1.97 -6.39 -7.57
C LEU A 126 -2.54 -5.29 -8.47
N LEU A 127 -3.35 -5.68 -9.43
CA LEU A 127 -4.30 -4.76 -10.06
C LEU A 127 -5.44 -4.47 -9.08
N HIS A 128 -5.73 -3.20 -8.84
CA HIS A 128 -6.76 -2.76 -7.90
C HIS A 128 -8.17 -2.86 -8.49
N ARG A 129 -8.23 -2.83 -9.80
CA ARG A 129 -9.46 -2.88 -10.61
C ARG A 129 -9.31 -3.89 -11.73
N ASP A 130 -10.44 -4.39 -12.16
CA ASP A 130 -10.58 -5.17 -13.38
C ASP A 130 -10.98 -4.26 -14.55
N ASN A 131 -10.58 -4.63 -15.77
CA ASN A 131 -11.11 -4.08 -17.00
C ASN A 131 -11.50 -5.23 -17.93
N ARG A 132 -12.77 -5.56 -17.95
CA ARG A 132 -13.33 -6.68 -18.74
C ARG A 132 -13.23 -6.50 -20.25
N GLU A 133 -12.96 -5.29 -20.70
CA GLU A 133 -12.76 -4.97 -22.13
C GLU A 133 -11.34 -5.27 -22.60
N ARG A 134 -10.43 -5.56 -21.68
CA ARG A 134 -9.02 -5.89 -21.97
C ARG A 134 -8.72 -7.35 -21.70
N ASP A 135 -8.02 -7.95 -22.67
CA ASP A 135 -7.44 -9.28 -22.47
C ASP A 135 -6.23 -9.16 -21.53
N ILE A 136 -6.23 -9.92 -20.43
CA ILE A 136 -5.14 -9.94 -19.44
C ILE A 136 -3.80 -10.46 -19.97
N ARG A 137 -3.78 -10.99 -21.18
CA ARG A 137 -2.57 -11.52 -21.85
C ARG A 137 -1.73 -10.43 -22.52
N TYR A 138 -2.16 -9.15 -22.49
CA TYR A 138 -1.48 -8.04 -23.16
C TYR A 138 -1.18 -6.88 -22.22
#